data_cfdf0b7130c325ddb396b5e793100a75
#
_entry.id   cfdf0b7130c325ddb396b5e793100a75
#
_cell.length_a   1.000
_cell.length_b   1.000
_cell.length_c   1.000
_cell.angle_alpha   90.00
_cell.angle_beta   90.00
_cell.angle_gamma   90.00
#
_symmetry.space_group_name_H-M   'P 1'
#
loop_
_entity.id
_entity.type
_entity.pdbx_description
1 polymer ?
#
loop_
_entity_poly.entity_id
_entity_poly.type
_entity_poly.pdbx_seq_one_letter_code
_entity_poly.pdbx_strand_id
1 'polypeptide(L)'
;MKRIILLTLISFTFTACSSTSKTPLSPEEKAEAEYKKNYTEVASHTIKTHSGNLTVIDRIHNRYSDDTTTSSMNLMIIRKSNTVKARAAQTAVFTATFALFILAGSSGHIGYEGPDLLGKHNLSGKPIKPNFANPVFEQFSPKVRAWAAKWSFKGNSANKKLFVQPGRFYLVYEKFNRRDRFFLNNEVSLLVDGQSGKTDRLLHCFKRSESHSLEEWQVNDYELVRQTTNKQYDECLAQLKEDAKANTSKL
;
A
#
# COMPACT_ATOMS: atom_id res chain seq x y z
N MET A 1 23.75 -71.79 45.32
CA MET A 1 24.02 -70.37 45.11
C MET A 1 24.19 -70.15 43.60
N LYS A 2 23.14 -69.74 42.92
CA LYS A 2 23.15 -69.45 41.45
C LYS A 2 23.18 -67.98 41.25
N ARG A 3 24.27 -67.44 40.67
CA ARG A 3 24.41 -66.01 40.31
C ARG A 3 23.78 -65.84 38.91
N ILE A 4 22.73 -65.03 38.86
CA ILE A 4 22.10 -64.57 37.62
C ILE A 4 22.80 -63.28 37.19
N ILE A 5 23.47 -63.30 36.05
CA ILE A 5 24.09 -62.14 35.41
C ILE A 5 23.01 -61.53 34.50
N LEU A 6 22.57 -60.35 34.86
CA LEU A 6 21.60 -59.56 34.06
C LEU A 6 22.40 -58.72 33.05
N LEU A 7 22.34 -59.13 31.77
CA LEU A 7 22.88 -58.33 30.64
C LEU A 7 21.89 -57.26 30.25
N THR A 8 22.16 -56.02 30.58
CA THR A 8 21.45 -54.85 30.10
C THR A 8 21.90 -54.49 28.69
N LEU A 9 21.09 -54.76 27.69
CA LEU A 9 21.27 -54.28 26.32
C LEU A 9 20.90 -52.79 26.27
N ILE A 10 21.91 -51.92 26.10
CA ILE A 10 21.71 -50.54 25.82
C ILE A 10 21.49 -50.34 24.31
N SER A 11 20.24 -50.20 23.91
CA SER A 11 19.87 -49.88 22.52
C SER A 11 20.15 -48.38 22.28
N PHE A 12 21.20 -48.07 21.57
CA PHE A 12 21.44 -46.76 21.01
C PHE A 12 20.50 -46.52 19.83
N THR A 13 19.40 -45.82 20.02
CA THR A 13 18.62 -45.28 18.95
C THR A 13 19.31 -44.06 18.36
N PHE A 14 19.98 -44.24 17.24
CA PHE A 14 20.43 -43.10 16.41
C PHE A 14 19.21 -42.39 15.84
N THR A 15 18.81 -41.31 16.47
CA THR A 15 17.91 -40.33 15.85
C THR A 15 18.69 -39.65 14.74
N ALA A 16 18.54 -40.16 13.50
CA ALA A 16 19.00 -39.47 12.32
C ALA A 16 18.16 -38.19 12.17
N CYS A 17 18.73 -37.06 12.60
CA CYS A 17 18.23 -35.77 12.17
C CYS A 17 18.41 -35.70 10.65
N SER A 18 17.36 -36.03 9.89
CA SER A 18 17.30 -35.71 8.48
C SER A 18 17.22 -34.18 8.37
N SER A 19 18.37 -33.53 8.23
CA SER A 19 18.44 -32.16 7.74
C SER A 19 17.91 -32.20 6.30
N THR A 20 16.62 -31.92 6.12
CA THR A 20 16.05 -31.64 4.80
C THR A 20 16.77 -30.40 4.28
N SER A 21 17.81 -30.60 3.49
CA SER A 21 18.44 -29.54 2.72
C SER A 21 17.37 -28.98 1.79
N LYS A 22 16.79 -27.83 2.16
CA LYS A 22 15.85 -27.14 1.27
C LYS A 22 16.63 -26.80 0.00
N THR A 23 16.25 -27.43 -1.11
CA THR A 23 16.77 -27.08 -2.43
C THR A 23 16.65 -25.57 -2.61
N PRO A 24 17.71 -24.87 -3.03
CA PRO A 24 17.64 -23.43 -3.27
C PRO A 24 16.53 -23.14 -4.28
N LEU A 25 15.60 -22.25 -3.94
CA LEU A 25 14.51 -21.84 -4.83
C LEU A 25 15.09 -21.30 -6.14
N SER A 26 14.46 -21.63 -7.26
CA SER A 26 14.75 -21.04 -8.56
C SER A 26 14.54 -19.51 -8.52
N PRO A 27 15.12 -18.75 -9.45
CA PRO A 27 14.89 -17.29 -9.53
C PRO A 27 13.39 -16.93 -9.64
N GLU A 28 12.60 -17.73 -10.34
CA GLU A 28 11.15 -17.53 -10.50
C GLU A 28 10.40 -17.79 -9.20
N GLU A 29 10.72 -18.88 -8.51
CA GLU A 29 10.13 -19.21 -7.20
C GLU A 29 10.48 -18.15 -6.14
N LYS A 30 11.69 -17.59 -6.18
CA LYS A 30 12.07 -16.48 -5.31
C LYS A 30 11.27 -15.23 -5.62
N ALA A 31 11.09 -14.88 -6.89
CA ALA A 31 10.30 -13.72 -7.31
C ALA A 31 8.83 -13.88 -6.91
N GLU A 32 8.26 -15.08 -7.07
CA GLU A 32 6.89 -15.37 -6.65
C GLU A 32 6.72 -15.33 -5.13
N ALA A 33 7.67 -15.86 -4.38
CA ALA A 33 7.67 -15.79 -2.91
C ALA A 33 7.78 -14.35 -2.42
N GLU A 34 8.63 -13.54 -3.04
CA GLU A 34 8.75 -12.12 -2.73
C GLU A 34 7.46 -11.35 -3.10
N TYR A 35 6.86 -11.65 -4.24
CA TYR A 35 5.58 -11.09 -4.63
C TYR A 35 4.51 -11.40 -3.60
N LYS A 36 4.31 -12.66 -3.23
CA LYS A 36 3.32 -13.10 -2.22
C LYS A 36 3.59 -12.49 -0.83
N LYS A 37 4.84 -12.26 -0.48
CA LYS A 37 5.21 -11.57 0.75
C LYS A 37 4.76 -10.11 0.75
N ASN A 38 4.87 -9.45 -0.39
CA ASN A 38 4.64 -8.01 -0.51
C ASN A 38 3.20 -7.65 -0.90
N TYR A 39 2.45 -8.59 -1.52
CA TYR A 39 1.14 -8.31 -2.07
C TYR A 39 0.13 -9.43 -1.77
N THR A 40 -1.11 -9.01 -1.53
CA THR A 40 -2.28 -9.90 -1.48
C THR A 40 -3.17 -9.58 -2.68
N GLU A 41 -3.42 -10.56 -3.52
CA GLU A 41 -4.38 -10.45 -4.62
C GLU A 41 -5.80 -10.59 -4.07
N VAL A 42 -6.66 -9.64 -4.42
CA VAL A 42 -8.07 -9.60 -4.03
C VAL A 42 -8.94 -10.23 -5.09
N ALA A 43 -8.67 -9.89 -6.36
CA ALA A 43 -9.39 -10.42 -7.52
C ALA A 43 -8.49 -10.42 -8.76
N SER A 44 -8.81 -11.30 -9.71
CA SER A 44 -8.14 -11.37 -11.01
C SER A 44 -9.17 -11.50 -12.11
N HIS A 45 -9.05 -10.68 -13.16
CA HIS A 45 -10.00 -10.62 -14.26
C HIS A 45 -9.25 -10.65 -15.60
N THR A 46 -9.52 -11.66 -16.41
CA THR A 46 -9.01 -11.71 -17.79
C THR A 46 -9.98 -11.00 -18.72
N ILE A 47 -9.49 -10.02 -19.45
CA ILE A 47 -10.25 -9.23 -20.44
C ILE A 47 -9.65 -9.42 -21.82
N LYS A 48 -10.52 -9.43 -22.85
CA LYS A 48 -10.11 -9.38 -24.25
C LYS A 48 -9.82 -7.95 -24.65
N THR A 49 -8.65 -7.72 -25.26
CA THR A 49 -8.25 -6.43 -25.85
C THR A 49 -8.05 -6.60 -27.36
N HIS A 50 -7.81 -5.51 -28.07
CA HIS A 50 -7.46 -5.59 -29.51
C HIS A 50 -6.14 -6.32 -29.77
N SER A 51 -5.27 -6.43 -28.81
CA SER A 51 -3.94 -7.04 -28.92
C SER A 51 -3.81 -8.41 -28.24
N GLY A 52 -4.90 -8.99 -27.74
CA GLY A 52 -4.94 -10.28 -27.05
C GLY A 52 -5.55 -10.21 -25.65
N ASN A 53 -5.23 -11.18 -24.80
CA ASN A 53 -5.76 -11.22 -23.44
C ASN A 53 -4.87 -10.42 -22.48
N LEU A 54 -5.52 -9.65 -21.61
CA LEU A 54 -4.89 -8.92 -20.53
C LEU A 54 -5.49 -9.37 -19.20
N THR A 55 -4.67 -9.64 -18.21
CA THR A 55 -5.13 -9.95 -16.85
C THR A 55 -5.06 -8.70 -15.98
N VAL A 56 -6.20 -8.24 -15.50
CA VAL A 56 -6.28 -7.14 -14.51
C VAL A 56 -6.38 -7.75 -13.12
N ILE A 57 -5.43 -7.41 -12.27
CA ILE A 57 -5.29 -7.94 -10.91
C ILE A 57 -5.51 -6.80 -9.92
N ASP A 58 -6.52 -6.96 -9.08
CA ASP A 58 -6.78 -6.11 -7.93
C ASP A 58 -5.92 -6.63 -6.77
N ARG A 59 -4.98 -5.81 -6.27
CA ARG A 59 -4.06 -6.23 -5.22
C ARG A 59 -3.84 -5.17 -4.15
N ILE A 60 -3.50 -5.62 -2.96
CA ILE A 60 -3.14 -4.78 -1.81
C ILE A 60 -1.66 -5.00 -1.51
N HIS A 61 -0.93 -3.92 -1.25
CA HIS A 61 0.42 -4.04 -0.72
C HIS A 61 0.35 -4.38 0.76
N ASN A 62 0.93 -5.50 1.19
CA ASN A 62 0.83 -6.02 2.56
C ASN A 62 1.35 -5.05 3.64
N ARG A 63 2.28 -4.17 3.28
CA ARG A 63 2.72 -3.08 4.17
C ARG A 63 1.59 -2.18 4.64
N TYR A 64 0.48 -2.10 3.89
CA TYR A 64 -0.67 -1.24 4.19
C TYR A 64 -1.90 -2.04 4.64
N SER A 65 -1.84 -3.38 4.67
CA SER A 65 -2.98 -4.21 5.07
C SER A 65 -3.14 -4.26 6.59
N ASP A 66 -2.04 -4.37 7.32
CA ASP A 66 -2.03 -4.58 8.77
C ASP A 66 -1.69 -3.31 9.56
N ASP A 67 -1.19 -2.28 8.90
CA ASP A 67 -0.88 -1.02 9.56
C ASP A 67 -2.15 -0.23 9.80
N THR A 68 -2.62 -0.27 11.05
CA THR A 68 -3.74 0.55 11.54
C THR A 68 -3.51 2.05 11.35
N THR A 69 -2.31 2.45 10.92
CA THR A 69 -1.92 3.85 10.79
C THR A 69 -1.95 4.36 9.35
N THR A 70 -1.83 3.48 8.36
CA THR A 70 -1.76 3.83 6.93
C THR A 70 -2.58 2.91 6.03
N SER A 71 -3.67 2.32 6.57
CA SER A 71 -4.51 1.39 5.82
C SER A 71 -4.93 1.96 4.47
N SER A 72 -4.72 1.17 3.42
CA SER A 72 -5.27 1.46 2.09
C SER A 72 -6.70 0.94 1.92
N MET A 73 -7.13 0.03 2.81
CA MET A 73 -8.41 -0.68 2.69
C MET A 73 -9.53 -0.08 3.53
N ASN A 74 -9.20 0.73 4.53
CA ASN A 74 -10.20 1.36 5.39
C ASN A 74 -9.96 2.85 5.47
N LEU A 75 -11.06 3.61 5.55
CA LEU A 75 -10.98 5.05 5.75
C LEU A 75 -10.36 5.36 7.10
N MET A 76 -9.24 6.03 7.08
CA MET A 76 -8.54 6.48 8.27
C MET A 76 -8.87 7.94 8.57
N ILE A 77 -8.78 8.34 9.83
CA ILE A 77 -8.88 9.74 10.22
C ILE A 77 -7.61 10.21 10.92
N ILE A 78 -7.03 11.29 10.40
CA ILE A 78 -5.87 11.98 10.98
C ILE A 78 -6.37 13.27 11.61
N ARG A 79 -6.35 13.33 12.93
CA ARG A 79 -6.77 14.50 13.72
C ARG A 79 -5.56 15.36 14.10
N LYS A 80 -5.81 16.61 14.48
CA LYS A 80 -4.77 17.52 15.01
C LYS A 80 -3.97 16.92 16.17
N SER A 81 -4.63 16.14 17.04
CA SER A 81 -3.97 15.44 18.15
C SER A 81 -2.92 14.41 17.71
N ASN A 82 -3.06 13.82 16.52
CA ASN A 82 -2.05 12.91 15.96
C ASN A 82 -0.75 13.67 15.62
N THR A 83 -0.89 14.90 15.09
CA THR A 83 0.25 15.78 14.77
C THR A 83 0.98 16.22 16.02
N VAL A 84 0.26 16.60 17.08
CA VAL A 84 0.87 17.02 18.35
C VAL A 84 1.74 15.90 18.92
N LYS A 85 1.23 14.68 18.94
CA LYS A 85 1.99 13.49 19.40
C LYS A 85 3.23 13.22 18.56
N ALA A 86 3.09 13.28 17.23
CA ALA A 86 4.21 13.08 16.31
C ALA A 86 5.27 14.16 16.48
N ARG A 87 4.88 15.43 16.63
CA ARG A 87 5.80 16.55 16.90
C ARG A 87 6.53 16.37 18.23
N ALA A 88 5.83 16.02 19.29
CA ALA A 88 6.46 15.77 20.59
C ALA A 88 7.52 14.68 20.50
N ALA A 89 7.21 13.57 19.80
CA ALA A 89 8.16 12.49 19.57
C ALA A 89 9.37 12.93 18.73
N GLN A 90 9.15 13.70 17.66
CA GLN A 90 10.23 14.22 16.82
C GLN A 90 11.11 15.24 17.55
N THR A 91 10.49 16.13 18.34
CA THR A 91 11.27 17.08 19.16
C THR A 91 12.14 16.34 20.16
N ALA A 92 11.63 15.28 20.78
CA ALA A 92 12.42 14.47 21.70
C ALA A 92 13.60 13.77 21.00
N VAL A 93 13.36 13.16 19.82
CA VAL A 93 14.39 12.52 19.00
C VAL A 93 15.41 13.56 18.53
N PHE A 94 14.97 14.71 18.04
CA PHE A 94 15.84 15.80 17.59
C PHE A 94 16.72 16.31 18.73
N THR A 95 16.13 16.57 19.91
CA THR A 95 16.88 17.05 21.09
C THR A 95 17.93 16.05 21.52
N ALA A 96 17.58 14.75 21.56
CA ALA A 96 18.52 13.67 21.90
C ALA A 96 19.65 13.57 20.86
N THR A 97 19.31 13.60 19.57
CA THR A 97 20.30 13.51 18.49
C THR A 97 21.21 14.74 18.47
N PHE A 98 20.66 15.94 18.65
CA PHE A 98 21.42 17.20 18.71
C PHE A 98 22.40 17.20 19.90
N ALA A 99 21.97 16.73 21.07
CA ALA A 99 22.84 16.58 22.23
C ALA A 99 24.02 15.63 21.94
N LEU A 100 23.75 14.50 21.25
CA LEU A 100 24.80 13.56 20.83
C LEU A 100 25.76 14.17 19.80
N PHE A 101 25.28 14.98 18.86
CA PHE A 101 26.13 15.67 17.89
C PHE A 101 27.05 16.69 18.56
N ILE A 102 26.52 17.48 19.53
CA ILE A 102 27.36 18.41 20.31
C ILE A 102 28.45 17.67 21.08
N LEU A 103 28.09 16.56 21.72
CA LEU A 103 29.05 15.73 22.48
C LEU A 103 30.10 15.06 21.56
N ALA A 104 29.73 14.73 20.32
CA ALA A 104 30.63 14.16 19.32
C ALA A 104 31.47 15.19 18.56
N GLY A 105 31.29 16.48 18.80
CA GLY A 105 32.05 17.54 18.15
C GLY A 105 31.80 17.69 16.64
N SER A 106 30.68 17.15 16.12
CA SER A 106 30.35 17.19 14.70
C SER A 106 29.36 18.30 14.37
N SER A 107 29.68 19.15 13.39
CA SER A 107 28.78 20.17 12.85
C SER A 107 27.96 19.61 11.69
N GLY A 108 27.01 18.73 11.98
CA GLY A 108 26.09 18.19 10.97
C GLY A 108 24.86 19.10 10.78
N HIS A 109 24.49 19.39 9.54
CA HIS A 109 23.21 20.01 9.22
C HIS A 109 22.11 18.95 9.39
N ILE A 110 21.30 19.05 10.44
CA ILE A 110 20.09 18.26 10.59
C ILE A 110 18.98 19.03 9.87
N GLY A 111 18.54 18.52 8.71
CA GLY A 111 17.43 19.12 7.97
C GLY A 111 16.16 19.09 8.80
N TYR A 112 15.71 20.24 9.26
CA TYR A 112 14.43 20.41 9.93
C TYR A 112 13.35 20.71 8.87
N GLU A 113 12.48 19.75 8.62
CA GLU A 113 11.28 20.01 7.82
C GLU A 113 10.30 20.87 8.63
N GLY A 114 9.88 22.00 8.04
CA GLY A 114 8.98 22.95 8.68
C GLY A 114 7.65 22.33 9.12
N PRO A 115 6.93 22.97 10.06
CA PRO A 115 5.72 22.42 10.69
C PRO A 115 4.59 22.05 9.74
N ASP A 116 4.52 22.62 8.55
CA ASP A 116 3.47 22.29 7.55
C ASP A 116 3.83 21.09 6.68
N LEU A 117 5.10 20.73 6.57
CA LEU A 117 5.61 19.55 5.86
C LEU A 117 5.71 18.34 6.78
N LEU A 118 5.78 18.56 8.10
CA LEU A 118 5.79 17.51 9.10
C LEU A 118 4.50 16.70 9.01
N GLY A 119 4.47 15.89 8.00
CA GLY A 119 3.84 14.69 8.20
C GLY A 119 2.37 14.60 8.13
N LYS A 120 1.65 15.43 7.39
CA LYS A 120 0.33 14.98 6.92
C LYS A 120 0.45 13.69 6.11
N HIS A 121 1.62 13.37 5.57
CA HIS A 121 1.91 12.15 4.82
C HIS A 121 2.40 10.98 5.68
N ASN A 122 3.01 11.25 6.83
CA ASN A 122 3.58 10.22 7.71
C ASN A 122 2.79 10.06 9.02
N LEU A 123 1.68 10.80 9.18
CA LEU A 123 0.87 10.71 10.39
C LEU A 123 0.07 9.42 10.40
N SER A 124 0.18 8.73 11.51
CA SER A 124 -0.66 7.60 11.84
C SER A 124 -2.10 8.05 12.06
N GLY A 125 -3.02 7.56 11.25
CA GLY A 125 -4.46 7.73 11.45
C GLY A 125 -5.04 6.67 12.37
N LYS A 126 -6.33 6.79 12.66
CA LYS A 126 -7.14 5.72 13.27
C LYS A 126 -8.27 5.36 12.31
N PRO A 127 -8.69 4.09 12.27
CA PRO A 127 -9.90 3.74 11.54
C PRO A 127 -11.09 4.57 12.01
N ILE A 128 -11.89 5.05 11.06
CA ILE A 128 -13.13 5.75 11.37
C ILE A 128 -14.17 4.73 11.91
N LYS A 129 -15.09 5.20 12.74
CA LYS A 129 -16.15 4.33 13.26
C LYS A 129 -17.53 4.93 12.90
N PRO A 130 -18.47 4.15 12.36
CA PRO A 130 -18.30 2.77 11.88
C PRO A 130 -17.24 2.66 10.80
N ASN A 131 -16.68 1.46 10.56
CA ASN A 131 -15.64 1.24 9.59
C ASN A 131 -16.16 1.44 8.16
N PHE A 132 -15.42 2.17 7.34
CA PHE A 132 -15.76 2.41 5.93
C PHE A 132 -14.64 1.84 5.04
N ALA A 133 -14.99 0.86 4.22
CA ALA A 133 -14.04 0.23 3.29
C ALA A 133 -13.70 1.16 2.12
N ASN A 134 -12.46 1.11 1.64
CA ASN A 134 -12.04 1.82 0.44
C ASN A 134 -12.73 1.22 -0.79
N PRO A 135 -13.55 1.99 -1.53
CA PRO A 135 -14.33 1.47 -2.65
C PRO A 135 -13.51 1.31 -3.95
N VAL A 136 -12.19 1.28 -3.90
CA VAL A 136 -11.31 1.25 -5.09
C VAL A 136 -11.63 0.07 -6.02
N PHE A 137 -11.85 -1.12 -5.47
CA PHE A 137 -12.12 -2.31 -6.28
C PHE A 137 -13.55 -2.36 -6.81
N GLU A 138 -14.47 -1.68 -6.13
CA GLU A 138 -15.86 -1.55 -6.58
C GLU A 138 -16.08 -0.41 -7.59
N GLN A 139 -15.34 0.69 -7.42
CA GLN A 139 -15.56 1.90 -8.21
C GLN A 139 -14.49 2.13 -9.29
N PHE A 140 -13.21 1.95 -8.97
CA PHE A 140 -12.11 2.27 -9.91
C PHE A 140 -11.73 1.09 -10.79
N SER A 141 -11.58 -0.11 -10.23
CA SER A 141 -11.16 -1.29 -10.99
C SER A 141 -12.07 -1.61 -12.18
N PRO A 142 -13.42 -1.56 -12.10
CA PRO A 142 -14.28 -1.74 -13.25
C PRO A 142 -14.05 -0.68 -14.36
N LYS A 143 -13.77 0.57 -13.99
CA LYS A 143 -13.48 1.65 -14.93
C LYS A 143 -12.15 1.41 -15.66
N VAL A 144 -11.13 0.93 -14.92
CA VAL A 144 -9.84 0.53 -15.51
C VAL A 144 -10.02 -0.63 -16.48
N ARG A 145 -10.79 -1.67 -16.12
CA ARG A 145 -11.09 -2.79 -17.03
C ARG A 145 -11.79 -2.36 -18.30
N ALA A 146 -12.78 -1.49 -18.19
CA ALA A 146 -13.51 -0.95 -19.33
C ALA A 146 -12.62 -0.09 -20.25
N TRP A 147 -11.69 0.66 -19.68
CA TRP A 147 -10.68 1.40 -20.43
C TRP A 147 -9.69 0.46 -21.11
N ALA A 148 -9.14 -0.50 -20.38
CA ALA A 148 -8.12 -1.43 -20.86
C ALA A 148 -8.65 -2.35 -21.98
N ALA A 149 -9.95 -2.71 -21.95
CA ALA A 149 -10.58 -3.49 -23.01
C ALA A 149 -10.55 -2.78 -24.39
N LYS A 150 -10.55 -1.44 -24.39
CA LYS A 150 -10.50 -0.61 -25.59
C LYS A 150 -9.06 -0.21 -25.99
N TRP A 151 -8.09 -0.58 -25.19
CA TRP A 151 -6.70 -0.18 -25.40
C TRP A 151 -5.97 -1.17 -26.30
N SER A 152 -5.14 -0.65 -27.20
CA SER A 152 -4.22 -1.46 -28.03
C SER A 152 -2.83 -1.41 -27.44
N PHE A 153 -2.43 -2.50 -26.80
CA PHE A 153 -1.08 -2.65 -26.28
C PHE A 153 -0.10 -2.93 -27.41
N LYS A 154 1.07 -2.28 -27.42
CA LYS A 154 2.13 -2.60 -28.36
C LYS A 154 2.78 -3.95 -27.99
N GLY A 155 3.00 -4.79 -29.02
CA GLY A 155 3.62 -6.11 -28.86
C GLY A 155 2.63 -7.22 -28.49
N ASN A 156 3.16 -8.42 -28.24
CA ASN A 156 2.34 -9.56 -27.86
C ASN A 156 1.83 -9.35 -26.43
N SER A 157 0.56 -9.01 -26.31
CA SER A 157 -0.11 -8.82 -25.01
C SER A 157 -0.49 -10.15 -24.33
N ALA A 158 -0.19 -11.28 -24.96
CA ALA A 158 -0.40 -12.59 -24.34
C ALA A 158 0.34 -12.60 -23.00
N ASN A 159 -0.43 -12.72 -21.92
CA ASN A 159 0.02 -12.79 -20.53
C ASN A 159 0.49 -11.47 -19.86
N LYS A 160 0.23 -10.30 -20.44
CA LYS A 160 0.45 -9.05 -19.70
C LYS A 160 -0.51 -8.95 -18.50
N LYS A 161 0.02 -8.43 -17.40
CA LYS A 161 -0.75 -8.16 -16.18
C LYS A 161 -0.81 -6.66 -15.90
N LEU A 162 -1.97 -6.21 -15.49
CA LEU A 162 -2.24 -4.85 -15.07
C LEU A 162 -2.70 -4.88 -13.62
N PHE A 163 -2.04 -4.18 -12.74
CA PHE A 163 -2.32 -4.20 -11.31
C PHE A 163 -3.00 -2.91 -10.89
N VAL A 164 -4.19 -3.03 -10.29
CA VAL A 164 -4.88 -1.94 -9.60
C VAL A 164 -4.52 -2.03 -8.13
N GLN A 165 -3.87 -1.00 -7.61
CA GLN A 165 -3.35 -0.99 -6.25
C GLN A 165 -3.79 0.28 -5.52
N PRO A 166 -4.62 0.18 -4.45
CA PRO A 166 -4.92 1.31 -3.59
C PRO A 166 -3.67 1.77 -2.85
N GLY A 167 -3.55 3.07 -2.71
CA GLY A 167 -2.64 3.71 -1.78
C GLY A 167 -3.38 4.13 -0.51
N ARG A 168 -3.01 5.26 0.05
CA ARG A 168 -3.60 5.77 1.30
C ARG A 168 -5.02 6.29 1.08
N PHE A 169 -5.89 6.01 2.04
CA PHE A 169 -7.28 6.46 2.03
C PHE A 169 -7.64 7.04 3.40
N TYR A 170 -7.73 8.38 3.50
CA TYR A 170 -7.88 9.03 4.81
C TYR A 170 -8.51 10.41 4.76
N LEU A 171 -9.21 10.75 5.85
CA LEU A 171 -9.59 12.10 6.19
C LEU A 171 -8.45 12.76 6.97
N VAL A 172 -8.04 13.95 6.56
CA VAL A 172 -7.01 14.73 7.26
C VAL A 172 -7.52 16.13 7.56
N TYR A 173 -7.28 16.60 8.77
CA TYR A 173 -7.68 17.95 9.17
C TYR A 173 -7.12 19.03 8.23
N GLU A 174 -7.92 20.06 7.98
CA GLU A 174 -7.57 21.15 7.04
C GLU A 174 -6.43 22.01 7.57
N LYS A 175 -6.66 22.67 8.71
CA LYS A 175 -5.71 23.60 9.34
C LYS A 175 -5.69 23.45 10.86
N PHE A 176 -4.53 23.73 11.46
CA PHE A 176 -4.35 23.57 12.90
C PHE A 176 -5.20 24.56 13.71
N ASN A 177 -5.34 25.79 13.23
CA ASN A 177 -5.93 26.94 13.94
C ASN A 177 -7.40 27.22 13.54
N ARG A 178 -8.06 26.35 12.80
CA ARG A 178 -9.46 26.51 12.37
C ARG A 178 -10.35 25.43 12.93
N ARG A 179 -11.70 25.56 12.70
CA ARG A 179 -12.70 24.54 13.01
C ARG A 179 -12.25 23.19 12.45
N ASP A 180 -12.70 22.12 13.08
CA ASP A 180 -12.37 20.75 12.67
C ASP A 180 -13.05 20.40 11.34
N ARG A 181 -12.37 20.76 10.25
CA ARG A 181 -12.72 20.37 8.90
C ARG A 181 -11.65 19.43 8.36
N PHE A 182 -12.05 18.52 7.48
CA PHE A 182 -11.22 17.47 6.96
C PHE A 182 -11.29 17.40 5.45
N PHE A 183 -10.16 17.21 4.78
CA PHE A 183 -10.07 16.80 3.39
C PHE A 183 -10.11 15.28 3.30
N LEU A 184 -10.78 14.74 2.29
CA LEU A 184 -10.59 13.35 1.89
C LEU A 184 -9.40 13.28 0.93
N ASN A 185 -8.39 12.53 1.32
CA ASN A 185 -7.25 12.17 0.47
C ASN A 185 -7.41 10.72 0.02
N ASN A 186 -7.25 10.51 -1.28
CA ASN A 186 -7.35 9.20 -1.90
C ASN A 186 -6.19 9.02 -2.88
N GLU A 187 -5.56 7.86 -2.82
CA GLU A 187 -4.40 7.51 -3.63
C GLU A 187 -4.62 6.16 -4.28
N VAL A 188 -4.32 6.07 -5.58
CA VAL A 188 -4.37 4.82 -6.33
C VAL A 188 -3.22 4.76 -7.32
N SER A 189 -2.68 3.56 -7.52
CA SER A 189 -1.65 3.29 -8.53
C SER A 189 -2.13 2.23 -9.51
N LEU A 190 -1.75 2.41 -10.77
CA LEU A 190 -1.90 1.42 -11.82
C LEU A 190 -0.50 1.04 -12.31
N LEU A 191 -0.20 -0.25 -12.28
CA LEU A 191 1.10 -0.76 -12.68
C LEU A 191 0.91 -1.83 -13.75
N VAL A 192 1.92 -2.03 -14.59
CA VAL A 192 1.93 -3.08 -15.62
C VAL A 192 3.18 -3.92 -15.44
N ASP A 193 3.12 -5.20 -15.84
CA ASP A 193 4.31 -6.04 -15.91
C ASP A 193 5.30 -5.43 -16.89
N GLY A 194 6.46 -5.05 -16.38
CA GLY A 194 7.59 -4.58 -17.17
C GLY A 194 8.51 -5.71 -17.57
N GLN A 195 9.55 -5.36 -18.30
CA GLN A 195 10.61 -6.30 -18.64
C GLN A 195 11.37 -6.72 -17.37
N SER A 196 11.83 -7.97 -17.35
CA SER A 196 12.67 -8.53 -16.27
C SER A 196 11.95 -8.69 -14.90
N GLY A 197 10.62 -8.91 -14.89
CA GLY A 197 9.87 -9.15 -13.65
C GLY A 197 9.66 -7.93 -12.77
N LYS A 198 10.02 -6.73 -13.24
CA LYS A 198 9.71 -5.47 -12.58
C LYS A 198 8.35 -4.94 -13.05
N THR A 199 7.68 -4.19 -12.21
CA THR A 199 6.44 -3.50 -12.60
C THR A 199 6.75 -2.07 -12.96
N ASP A 200 6.19 -1.61 -14.10
CA ASP A 200 6.23 -0.22 -14.52
C ASP A 200 4.98 0.51 -14.07
N ARG A 201 5.14 1.73 -13.58
CA ARG A 201 4.01 2.55 -13.16
C ARG A 201 3.40 3.28 -14.35
N LEU A 202 2.11 2.96 -14.63
CA LEU A 202 1.32 3.66 -15.64
C LEU A 202 0.63 4.90 -15.08
N LEU A 203 0.16 4.81 -13.83
CA LEU A 203 -0.54 5.88 -13.15
C LEU A 203 -0.14 5.89 -11.67
N HIS A 204 0.10 7.07 -11.16
CA HIS A 204 0.03 7.36 -9.72
C HIS A 204 -0.86 8.57 -9.55
N CYS A 205 -2.03 8.36 -8.99
CA CYS A 205 -3.01 9.39 -8.82
C CYS A 205 -3.27 9.63 -7.35
N PHE A 206 -3.02 10.87 -6.92
CA PHE A 206 -3.37 11.36 -5.60
C PHE A 206 -4.37 12.49 -5.75
N LYS A 207 -5.51 12.38 -5.09
CA LYS A 207 -6.55 13.41 -5.11
C LYS A 207 -6.90 13.86 -3.70
N ARG A 208 -7.19 15.14 -3.59
CA ARG A 208 -7.69 15.79 -2.38
C ARG A 208 -9.02 16.45 -2.68
N SER A 209 -9.99 16.26 -1.79
CA SER A 209 -11.31 16.89 -1.89
C SER A 209 -11.31 18.34 -1.39
N GLU A 210 -12.45 18.98 -1.49
CA GLU A 210 -12.80 20.10 -0.61
C GLU A 210 -12.91 19.63 0.84
N SER A 211 -12.84 20.58 1.77
CA SER A 211 -12.91 20.28 3.20
C SER A 211 -14.34 20.37 3.71
N HIS A 212 -14.72 19.39 4.53
CA HIS A 212 -16.02 19.31 5.21
C HIS A 212 -15.83 19.03 6.70
N SER A 213 -16.85 19.26 7.51
CA SER A 213 -16.87 18.82 8.91
C SER A 213 -16.89 17.29 8.99
N LEU A 214 -16.56 16.75 10.14
CA LEU A 214 -16.63 15.30 10.29
C LEU A 214 -18.06 14.78 10.20
N GLU A 215 -19.00 15.55 10.73
CA GLU A 215 -20.43 15.25 10.68
C GLU A 215 -20.93 15.17 9.23
N GLU A 216 -20.55 16.13 8.37
CA GLU A 216 -20.88 16.12 6.95
C GLU A 216 -20.31 14.86 6.24
N TRP A 217 -19.08 14.46 6.59
CA TRP A 217 -18.50 13.22 6.03
C TRP A 217 -19.22 11.95 6.49
N GLN A 218 -19.80 11.95 7.71
CA GLN A 218 -20.43 10.78 8.31
C GLN A 218 -21.92 10.61 7.97
N VAL A 219 -22.57 11.69 7.49
CA VAL A 219 -23.99 11.65 7.14
C VAL A 219 -24.28 10.54 6.13
N ASN A 220 -25.43 9.87 6.29
CA ASN A 220 -25.92 8.81 5.40
C ASN A 220 -24.87 7.71 5.16
N ASP A 221 -24.26 7.25 6.22
CA ASP A 221 -23.25 6.18 6.15
C ASP A 221 -22.11 6.47 5.16
N TYR A 222 -21.52 7.67 5.28
CA TYR A 222 -20.41 8.15 4.45
C TYR A 222 -20.74 8.33 2.96
N GLU A 223 -21.99 8.68 2.63
CA GLU A 223 -22.39 8.88 1.23
C GLU A 223 -21.54 9.95 0.53
N LEU A 224 -21.20 11.04 1.22
CA LEU A 224 -20.31 12.08 0.69
C LEU A 224 -18.91 11.53 0.38
N VAL A 225 -18.40 10.59 1.19
CA VAL A 225 -17.13 9.91 0.90
C VAL A 225 -17.24 9.09 -0.39
N ARG A 226 -18.32 8.29 -0.56
CA ARG A 226 -18.54 7.47 -1.78
C ARG A 226 -18.59 8.32 -3.03
N GLN A 227 -19.37 9.41 -3.00
CA GLN A 227 -19.53 10.31 -4.14
C GLN A 227 -18.22 11.02 -4.48
N THR A 228 -17.53 11.54 -3.46
CA THR A 228 -16.25 12.23 -3.64
C THR A 228 -15.19 11.27 -4.19
N THR A 229 -15.11 10.06 -3.66
CA THR A 229 -14.16 9.03 -4.11
C THR A 229 -14.44 8.64 -5.56
N ASN A 230 -15.72 8.44 -5.93
CA ASN A 230 -16.10 8.11 -7.31
C ASN A 230 -15.67 9.22 -8.29
N LYS A 231 -15.90 10.49 -7.94
CA LYS A 231 -15.44 11.65 -8.74
C LYS A 231 -13.91 11.66 -8.87
N GLN A 232 -13.18 11.43 -7.76
CA GLN A 232 -11.72 11.36 -7.78
C GLN A 232 -11.20 10.24 -8.69
N TYR A 233 -11.88 9.09 -8.72
CA TYR A 233 -11.52 7.99 -9.62
C TYR A 233 -11.81 8.31 -11.08
N ASP A 234 -12.86 9.07 -11.40
CA ASP A 234 -13.10 9.56 -12.75
C ASP A 234 -11.99 10.52 -13.21
N GLU A 235 -11.53 11.39 -12.33
CA GLU A 235 -10.39 12.28 -12.59
C GLU A 235 -9.08 11.49 -12.75
N CYS A 236 -8.84 10.45 -11.96
CA CYS A 236 -7.69 9.57 -12.11
C CYS A 236 -7.71 8.81 -13.43
N LEU A 237 -8.91 8.35 -13.86
CA LEU A 237 -9.07 7.69 -15.15
C LEU A 237 -8.84 8.66 -16.31
N ALA A 238 -9.27 9.91 -16.18
CA ALA A 238 -9.00 10.96 -17.18
C ALA A 238 -7.48 11.20 -17.30
N GLN A 239 -6.77 11.34 -16.17
CA GLN A 239 -5.31 11.45 -16.15
C GLN A 239 -4.64 10.23 -16.81
N LEU A 240 -5.07 9.01 -16.50
CA LEU A 240 -4.55 7.79 -17.12
C LEU A 240 -4.69 7.83 -18.64
N LYS A 241 -5.84 8.29 -19.16
CA LYS A 241 -6.09 8.38 -20.61
C LYS A 241 -5.14 9.38 -21.29
N GLU A 242 -4.83 10.49 -20.64
CA GLU A 242 -3.89 11.50 -21.16
C GLU A 242 -2.42 10.96 -21.07
N ASP A 243 -2.03 10.40 -19.92
CA ASP A 243 -0.70 9.84 -19.73
C ASP A 243 -0.42 8.66 -20.68
N ALA A 244 -1.43 7.83 -20.93
CA ALA A 244 -1.32 6.71 -21.86
C ALA A 244 -1.15 7.16 -23.32
N LYS A 245 -1.82 8.25 -23.75
CA LYS A 245 -1.60 8.85 -25.08
C LYS A 245 -0.17 9.38 -25.23
N ALA A 246 0.35 10.04 -24.18
CA ALA A 246 1.69 10.61 -24.17
C ALA A 246 2.80 9.53 -24.10
N ASN A 247 2.54 8.39 -23.45
CA ASN A 247 3.52 7.34 -23.16
C ASN A 247 3.22 6.02 -23.88
N THR A 248 2.76 6.08 -25.12
CA THR A 248 2.47 4.88 -25.95
C THR A 248 3.64 3.89 -26.07
N SER A 249 4.86 4.29 -25.73
CA SER A 249 6.07 3.43 -25.74
C SER A 249 6.16 2.49 -24.53
N LYS A 250 5.44 2.76 -23.43
CA LYS A 250 5.45 1.93 -22.20
C LYS A 250 4.34 0.88 -22.19
N LEU A 251 3.38 1.00 -23.09
CA LEU A 251 2.22 0.11 -23.25
C LEU A 251 2.36 -0.72 -24.52
#